data_08e79f1686439c0855c6dab970f3fd4a
#
_entry.id   08e79f1686439c0855c6dab970f3fd4a
#
_cell.length_a   1.000
_cell.length_b   1.000
_cell.length_c   1.000
_cell.angle_alpha   90.00
_cell.angle_beta   90.00
_cell.angle_gamma   90.00
#
_symmetry.space_group_name_H-M   'P 1'
#
loop_
_entity.id
_entity.type
_entity.pdbx_description
1 polymer ?
#
loop_
_entity_poly.entity_id
_entity_poly.type
_entity_poly.pdbx_seq_one_letter_code
_entity_poly.pdbx_strand_id
1 'polypeptide(L)'
;QHVDEEWGTGKDIMFLNYNQMGNHSFLDYMTRIVYMKEEIPVNVFRKIHGKGRKDIENHMPMDIYVLDNASDNEKYHTFQTQFIRGLYGLGMGHRAFINEQEYTNRDDKTQRMVKILTSIGKMIPLSWIFGCYEWVRKWNRNKNCKNYFESNGFIYCIPWKFKQEWFGEGIRLPLGNMTVMEPKTYKAFL
;
A
#
# COMPACT_ATOMS: atom_id res chain seq x y z
N GLN A 1 4.21 17.41 -0.76
CA GLN A 1 4.45 18.80 -1.24
C GLN A 1 5.83 18.91 -1.92
N HIS A 2 6.93 18.43 -1.30
CA HIS A 2 8.27 18.52 -1.90
C HIS A 2 8.44 17.71 -3.20
N VAL A 3 7.76 16.58 -3.32
CA VAL A 3 7.82 15.74 -4.53
C VAL A 3 7.12 16.42 -5.71
N ASP A 4 6.04 17.15 -5.44
CA ASP A 4 5.29 17.87 -6.47
C ASP A 4 6.08 19.07 -7.04
N GLU A 5 6.92 19.70 -6.21
CA GLU A 5 7.73 20.85 -6.61
C GLU A 5 9.04 20.45 -7.30
N GLU A 6 9.67 19.37 -6.85
CA GLU A 6 10.99 18.94 -7.33
C GLU A 6 10.91 17.96 -8.53
N TRP A 7 9.87 17.14 -8.58
CA TRP A 7 9.68 16.13 -9.63
C TRP A 7 8.66 16.56 -10.67
N GLY A 8 8.08 17.73 -10.45
CA GLY A 8 7.09 18.34 -11.31
C GLY A 8 5.95 17.39 -11.60
N THR A 9 4.76 17.73 -11.22
CA THR A 9 3.57 17.24 -11.89
C THR A 9 3.58 17.73 -13.35
N GLY A 10 4.75 17.58 -13.97
CA GLY A 10 4.95 17.72 -15.39
C GLY A 10 4.23 16.56 -16.06
N LYS A 11 3.85 16.74 -17.29
CA LYS A 11 3.07 15.82 -18.13
C LYS A 11 3.51 14.35 -18.11
N ASP A 12 4.70 14.03 -17.59
CA ASP A 12 5.34 12.71 -17.70
C ASP A 12 5.31 11.90 -16.40
N ILE A 13 5.22 12.52 -15.22
CA ILE A 13 5.25 11.84 -13.91
C ILE A 13 4.14 12.39 -13.03
N MET A 14 3.38 11.50 -12.40
CA MET A 14 2.32 11.84 -11.45
C MET A 14 2.58 11.15 -10.10
N PHE A 15 2.48 11.93 -9.03
CA PHE A 15 2.46 11.39 -7.69
C PHE A 15 1.02 11.11 -7.26
N LEU A 16 0.72 9.84 -6.99
CA LEU A 16 -0.59 9.40 -6.56
C LEU A 16 -0.56 8.97 -5.12
N ASN A 17 -1.17 9.77 -4.27
CA ASN A 17 -1.46 9.32 -2.92
C ASN A 17 -2.78 8.53 -2.92
N TYR A 18 -2.84 7.42 -2.17
CA TYR A 18 -4.01 6.54 -2.08
C TYR A 18 -5.31 7.29 -1.74
N ASN A 19 -5.23 8.41 -1.01
CA ASN A 19 -6.38 9.23 -0.62
C ASN A 19 -6.78 10.28 -1.67
N GLN A 20 -5.99 10.46 -2.74
CA GLN A 20 -6.24 11.40 -3.83
C GLN A 20 -6.92 10.74 -5.04
N MET A 21 -6.95 9.42 -5.10
CA MET A 21 -7.54 8.66 -6.22
C MET A 21 -9.06 8.83 -6.34
N GLY A 22 -9.57 9.96 -5.85
CA GLY A 22 -10.98 10.31 -5.87
C GLY A 22 -11.77 9.57 -4.79
N ASN A 23 -12.79 10.22 -4.26
CA ASN A 23 -13.65 9.67 -3.20
C ASN A 23 -14.49 8.44 -3.63
N HIS A 24 -14.21 7.84 -4.77
CA HIS A 24 -15.08 6.88 -5.42
C HIS A 24 -14.48 5.49 -5.61
N SER A 25 -13.17 5.32 -5.39
CA SER A 25 -12.53 4.03 -5.61
C SER A 25 -11.41 3.78 -4.60
N PHE A 26 -11.48 2.65 -3.93
CA PHE A 26 -10.41 2.13 -3.08
C PHE A 26 -9.63 1.10 -3.89
N LEU A 27 -8.33 1.29 -4.05
CA LEU A 27 -7.45 0.28 -4.60
C LEU A 27 -6.74 -0.47 -3.47
N ASP A 28 -5.96 0.29 -2.71
CA ASP A 28 -5.19 -0.13 -1.55
C ASP A 28 -4.73 1.13 -0.78
N TYR A 29 -3.81 0.99 0.15
CA TYR A 29 -3.17 2.12 0.84
C TYR A 29 -1.83 2.53 0.22
N MET A 30 -1.54 2.04 -0.98
CA MET A 30 -0.26 2.27 -1.63
C MET A 30 -0.20 3.68 -2.24
N THR A 31 0.88 4.38 -1.96
CA THR A 31 1.23 5.61 -2.66
C THR A 31 2.11 5.23 -3.86
N ARG A 32 1.93 5.92 -4.98
CA ARG A 32 2.60 5.57 -6.24
C ARG A 32 3.19 6.79 -6.92
N ILE A 33 4.33 6.59 -7.55
CA ILE A 33 4.84 7.46 -8.61
C ILE A 33 4.50 6.78 -9.93
N VAL A 34 3.78 7.47 -10.81
CA VAL A 34 3.28 6.90 -12.06
C VAL A 34 3.90 7.63 -13.24
N TYR A 35 4.48 6.88 -14.16
CA TYR A 35 5.00 7.41 -15.41
C TYR A 35 3.88 7.51 -16.45
N MET A 36 3.47 8.73 -16.79
CA MET A 36 2.27 9.03 -17.58
C MET A 36 2.52 9.07 -19.11
N LYS A 37 3.77 9.00 -19.54
CA LYS A 37 4.12 9.16 -20.95
C LYS A 37 3.77 7.94 -21.80
N GLU A 38 3.81 6.77 -21.20
CA GLU A 38 3.54 5.51 -21.88
C GLU A 38 2.43 4.74 -21.19
N GLU A 39 1.36 4.47 -21.91
CA GLU A 39 0.28 3.60 -21.46
C GLU A 39 0.60 2.14 -21.72
N ILE A 40 0.31 1.28 -20.77
CA ILE A 40 0.30 -0.16 -21.01
C ILE A 40 -0.86 -0.47 -21.96
N PRO A 41 -0.64 -1.13 -23.10
CA PRO A 41 -1.70 -1.46 -24.03
C PRO A 41 -2.87 -2.17 -23.35
N VAL A 42 -4.09 -1.80 -23.66
CA VAL A 42 -5.31 -2.27 -22.98
C VAL A 42 -5.42 -3.80 -22.95
N ASN A 43 -4.98 -4.48 -24.01
CA ASN A 43 -4.94 -5.95 -24.07
C ASN A 43 -3.95 -6.57 -23.08
N VAL A 44 -2.81 -5.96 -22.88
CA VAL A 44 -1.79 -6.37 -21.91
C VAL A 44 -2.27 -6.06 -20.50
N PHE A 45 -2.79 -4.84 -20.29
CA PHE A 45 -3.35 -4.41 -19.03
C PHE A 45 -4.47 -5.34 -18.54
N ARG A 46 -5.42 -5.68 -19.39
CA ARG A 46 -6.51 -6.62 -19.06
C ARG A 46 -6.01 -8.02 -18.71
N LYS A 47 -4.94 -8.47 -19.33
CA LYS A 47 -4.32 -9.77 -19.03
C LYS A 47 -3.67 -9.77 -17.65
N ILE A 48 -3.03 -8.68 -17.26
CA ILE A 48 -2.29 -8.56 -15.99
C ILE A 48 -3.23 -8.24 -14.81
N HIS A 49 -4.18 -7.30 -15.00
CA HIS A 49 -4.99 -6.73 -13.93
C HIS A 49 -6.47 -7.13 -13.95
N GLY A 50 -6.91 -7.86 -14.95
CA GLY A 50 -8.31 -8.24 -15.13
C GLY A 50 -9.18 -7.14 -15.71
N LYS A 51 -10.49 -7.43 -15.85
CA LYS A 51 -11.45 -6.46 -16.37
C LYS A 51 -11.79 -5.43 -15.29
N GLY A 52 -11.69 -4.15 -15.59
CA GLY A 52 -12.28 -3.09 -14.75
C GLY A 52 -11.30 -2.08 -14.16
N ARG A 53 -10.01 -2.31 -14.23
CA ARG A 53 -9.04 -1.24 -13.93
C ARG A 53 -8.94 -0.34 -15.15
N LYS A 54 -9.10 0.97 -14.94
CA LYS A 54 -9.05 2.00 -15.99
C LYS A 54 -8.19 3.17 -15.54
N ASP A 55 -7.77 3.95 -16.50
CA ASP A 55 -7.15 5.25 -16.35
C ASP A 55 -5.71 5.19 -15.83
N ILE A 56 -5.37 5.87 -14.76
CA ILE A 56 -4.03 6.04 -14.24
C ILE A 56 -3.32 4.70 -13.96
N GLU A 57 -4.08 3.66 -13.67
CA GLU A 57 -3.53 2.33 -13.36
C GLU A 57 -2.99 1.59 -14.58
N ASN A 58 -3.29 2.03 -15.82
CA ASN A 58 -2.66 1.46 -17.01
C ASN A 58 -1.30 2.05 -17.35
N HIS A 59 -0.76 2.89 -16.50
CA HIS A 59 0.61 3.37 -16.61
C HIS A 59 1.56 2.56 -15.73
N MET A 60 2.84 2.75 -15.91
CA MET A 60 3.91 2.10 -15.14
C MET A 60 4.00 2.74 -13.75
N PRO A 61 3.57 2.09 -12.66
CA PRO A 61 3.71 2.62 -11.32
C PRO A 61 5.01 2.17 -10.67
N MET A 62 5.52 3.01 -9.79
CA MET A 62 6.48 2.66 -8.76
C MET A 62 5.78 2.74 -7.41
N ASP A 63 5.64 1.64 -6.72
CA ASP A 63 5.00 1.57 -5.41
C ASP A 63 5.93 2.10 -4.32
N ILE A 64 5.39 2.93 -3.41
CA ILE A 64 6.09 3.47 -2.25
C ILE A 64 5.60 2.74 -1.00
N TYR A 65 6.47 1.92 -0.43
CA TYR A 65 6.20 1.22 0.83
C TYR A 65 6.54 2.11 2.02
N VAL A 66 5.58 2.26 2.92
CA VAL A 66 5.74 3.07 4.13
C VAL A 66 6.15 2.17 5.28
N LEU A 67 7.28 2.48 5.89
CA LEU A 67 7.77 1.84 7.11
C LEU A 67 7.34 2.65 8.33
N ASP A 68 6.41 2.12 9.09
CA ASP A 68 5.97 2.68 10.36
C ASP A 68 6.56 1.91 11.54
N ASN A 69 6.69 2.54 12.72
CA ASN A 69 7.20 1.91 13.92
C ASN A 69 6.30 0.75 14.37
N ALA A 70 6.85 -0.46 14.41
CA ALA A 70 6.19 -1.64 14.94
C ALA A 70 6.37 -1.70 16.47
N SER A 71 5.29 -1.93 17.21
CA SER A 71 5.39 -2.13 18.66
C SER A 71 6.26 -3.33 19.00
N ASP A 72 7.11 -3.18 20.02
CA ASP A 72 7.89 -4.29 20.58
C ASP A 72 6.99 -5.29 21.36
N ASN A 73 5.80 -4.85 21.78
CA ASN A 73 4.80 -5.74 22.36
C ASN A 73 4.03 -6.47 21.25
N GLU A 74 4.21 -7.79 21.17
CA GLU A 74 3.62 -8.63 20.12
C GLU A 74 2.07 -8.59 20.09
N LYS A 75 1.43 -8.59 21.24
CA LYS A 75 -0.04 -8.53 21.31
C LYS A 75 -0.57 -7.22 20.77
N TYR A 76 0.10 -6.12 21.11
CA TYR A 76 -0.27 -4.80 20.63
C TYR A 76 -0.02 -4.65 19.13
N HIS A 77 1.13 -5.14 18.65
CA HIS A 77 1.44 -5.16 17.22
C HIS A 77 0.41 -5.99 16.44
N THR A 78 0.11 -7.20 16.91
CA THR A 78 -0.91 -8.06 16.31
C THR A 78 -2.26 -7.34 16.24
N PHE A 79 -2.69 -6.69 17.34
CA PHE A 79 -3.94 -5.94 17.35
C PHE A 79 -3.93 -4.80 16.33
N GLN A 80 -2.86 -3.98 16.29
CA GLN A 80 -2.70 -2.88 15.34
C GLN A 80 -2.80 -3.37 13.89
N THR A 81 -2.05 -4.41 13.55
CA THR A 81 -2.00 -4.93 12.18
C THR A 81 -3.31 -5.61 11.77
N GLN A 82 -4.00 -6.30 12.69
CA GLN A 82 -5.32 -6.85 12.42
C GLN A 82 -6.35 -5.74 12.19
N PHE A 83 -6.23 -4.62 12.93
CA PHE A 83 -7.11 -3.47 12.73
C PHE A 83 -6.90 -2.86 11.33
N ILE A 84 -5.64 -2.66 10.90
CA ILE A 84 -5.31 -2.19 9.55
C ILE A 84 -5.88 -3.15 8.48
N ARG A 85 -5.74 -4.46 8.67
CA ARG A 85 -6.30 -5.45 7.75
C ARG A 85 -7.83 -5.41 7.70
N GLY A 86 -8.47 -5.16 8.84
CA GLY A 86 -9.92 -4.93 8.90
C GLY A 86 -10.35 -3.69 8.10
N LEU A 87 -9.62 -2.57 8.26
CA LEU A 87 -9.87 -1.35 7.49
C LEU A 87 -9.66 -1.57 5.98
N TYR A 88 -8.65 -2.37 5.60
CA TYR A 88 -8.44 -2.78 4.21
C TYR A 88 -9.67 -3.53 3.67
N GLY A 89 -10.20 -4.49 4.44
CA GLY A 89 -11.40 -5.22 4.09
C GLY A 89 -12.63 -4.32 3.92
N LEU A 90 -12.79 -3.31 4.79
CA LEU A 90 -13.84 -2.29 4.65
C LEU A 90 -13.64 -1.46 3.38
N GLY A 91 -12.41 -1.01 3.13
CA GLY A 91 -12.04 -0.26 1.93
C GLY A 91 -12.37 -1.00 0.64
N MET A 92 -12.19 -2.32 0.60
CA MET A 92 -12.56 -3.14 -0.55
C MET A 92 -14.02 -2.99 -0.97
N GLY A 93 -14.92 -2.58 -0.06
CA GLY A 93 -16.31 -2.27 -0.39
C GLY A 93 -16.47 -1.10 -1.38
N HIS A 94 -15.47 -0.23 -1.48
CA HIS A 94 -15.43 0.92 -2.38
C HIS A 94 -14.64 0.66 -3.67
N ARG A 95 -14.16 -0.56 -3.89
CA ARG A 95 -13.54 -0.90 -5.17
C ARG A 95 -14.58 -0.82 -6.27
N ALA A 96 -14.25 -0.11 -7.35
CA ALA A 96 -15.06 -0.10 -8.56
C ALA A 96 -15.22 -1.51 -9.13
N PHE A 97 -14.25 -2.36 -8.84
CA PHE A 97 -14.23 -3.75 -9.26
C PHE A 97 -13.59 -4.62 -8.17
N ILE A 98 -14.35 -5.52 -7.59
CA ILE A 98 -13.83 -6.54 -6.68
C ILE A 98 -13.38 -7.70 -7.57
N ASN A 99 -12.06 -7.96 -7.58
CA ASN A 99 -11.56 -9.15 -8.26
C ASN A 99 -11.97 -10.38 -7.47
N GLU A 100 -13.04 -11.03 -7.91
CA GLU A 100 -13.56 -12.25 -7.26
C GLU A 100 -12.49 -13.34 -7.16
N GLN A 101 -11.55 -13.41 -8.13
CA GLN A 101 -10.47 -14.40 -8.11
C GLN A 101 -9.48 -14.21 -6.95
N GLU A 102 -9.34 -13.00 -6.38
CA GLU A 102 -8.42 -12.78 -5.27
C GLU A 102 -8.85 -13.48 -3.98
N TYR A 103 -10.14 -13.74 -3.78
CA TYR A 103 -10.62 -14.37 -2.55
C TYR A 103 -11.45 -15.63 -2.75
N THR A 104 -11.92 -15.94 -3.96
CA THR A 104 -12.68 -17.17 -4.24
C THR A 104 -11.84 -18.44 -4.08
N ASN A 105 -10.52 -18.33 -4.22
CA ASN A 105 -9.57 -19.41 -3.96
C ASN A 105 -9.17 -19.55 -2.48
N ARG A 106 -9.77 -18.75 -1.58
CA ARG A 106 -9.52 -18.81 -0.14
C ARG A 106 -10.54 -19.72 0.55
N ASP A 107 -10.23 -20.07 1.78
CA ASP A 107 -11.14 -20.85 2.62
C ASP A 107 -12.48 -20.11 2.85
N ASP A 108 -13.54 -20.87 3.15
CA ASP A 108 -14.91 -20.36 3.32
C ASP A 108 -15.03 -19.28 4.40
N LYS A 109 -14.22 -19.38 5.46
CA LYS A 109 -14.19 -18.39 6.55
C LYS A 109 -13.68 -17.05 6.05
N THR A 110 -12.59 -17.06 5.28
CA THR A 110 -12.02 -15.86 4.67
C THR A 110 -13.00 -15.24 3.68
N GLN A 111 -13.65 -16.05 2.83
CA GLN A 111 -14.65 -15.57 1.88
C GLN A 111 -15.83 -14.90 2.58
N ARG A 112 -16.36 -15.52 3.66
CA ARG A 112 -17.44 -14.92 4.45
C ARG A 112 -17.02 -13.60 5.08
N MET A 113 -15.83 -13.56 5.67
CA MET A 113 -15.28 -12.34 6.27
C MET A 113 -15.16 -11.21 5.26
N VAL A 114 -14.62 -11.47 4.07
CA VAL A 114 -14.51 -10.49 2.98
C VAL A 114 -15.90 -9.98 2.58
N LYS A 115 -16.88 -10.85 2.40
CA LYS A 115 -18.28 -10.46 2.07
C LYS A 115 -18.89 -9.55 3.13
N ILE A 116 -18.69 -9.86 4.41
CA ILE A 116 -19.21 -9.05 5.52
C ILE A 116 -18.52 -7.68 5.53
N LEU A 117 -17.18 -7.65 5.50
CA LEU A 117 -16.42 -6.40 5.56
C LEU A 117 -16.72 -5.49 4.37
N THR A 118 -16.78 -6.03 3.16
CA THR A 118 -17.10 -5.24 1.96
C THR A 118 -18.53 -4.71 2.00
N SER A 119 -19.49 -5.46 2.52
CA SER A 119 -20.86 -5.01 2.66
C SER A 119 -21.00 -3.87 3.66
N ILE A 120 -20.34 -3.98 4.82
CA ILE A 120 -20.28 -2.91 5.83
C ILE A 120 -19.51 -1.70 5.28
N GLY A 121 -18.38 -1.95 4.61
CA GLY A 121 -17.52 -0.91 4.06
C GLY A 121 -18.25 0.03 3.11
N LYS A 122 -19.15 -0.47 2.29
CA LYS A 122 -19.99 0.35 1.37
C LYS A 122 -20.84 1.40 2.10
N MET A 123 -21.15 1.17 3.38
CA MET A 123 -21.96 2.07 4.20
C MET A 123 -21.12 3.14 4.90
N ILE A 124 -19.80 2.98 4.95
CA ILE A 124 -18.88 3.88 5.65
C ILE A 124 -18.20 4.77 4.63
N PRO A 125 -18.18 6.10 4.81
CA PRO A 125 -17.45 6.98 3.89
C PRO A 125 -15.97 6.59 3.78
N LEU A 126 -15.43 6.51 2.55
CA LEU A 126 -14.06 6.09 2.31
C LEU A 126 -13.03 7.00 3.01
N SER A 127 -13.32 8.30 3.12
CA SER A 127 -12.51 9.28 3.86
C SER A 127 -12.35 8.91 5.35
N TRP A 128 -13.38 8.31 5.95
CA TRP A 128 -13.31 7.83 7.31
C TRP A 128 -12.39 6.62 7.45
N ILE A 129 -12.49 5.68 6.50
CA ILE A 129 -11.61 4.51 6.45
C ILE A 129 -10.15 4.96 6.33
N PHE A 130 -9.87 5.91 5.46
CA PHE A 130 -8.52 6.49 5.32
C PHE A 130 -8.07 7.22 6.59
N GLY A 131 -8.94 8.00 7.22
CA GLY A 131 -8.63 8.68 8.49
C GLY A 131 -8.29 7.71 9.61
N CYS A 132 -9.07 6.64 9.76
CA CYS A 132 -8.80 5.58 10.73
C CYS A 132 -7.49 4.85 10.41
N TYR A 133 -7.23 4.55 9.15
CA TYR A 133 -5.96 3.94 8.74
C TYR A 133 -4.76 4.82 9.10
N GLU A 134 -4.80 6.11 8.74
CA GLU A 134 -3.75 7.07 9.07
C GLU A 134 -3.51 7.20 10.58
N TRP A 135 -4.57 7.15 11.36
CA TRP A 135 -4.48 7.20 12.81
C TRP A 135 -3.85 5.92 13.38
N VAL A 136 -4.33 4.75 12.97
CA VAL A 136 -3.86 3.45 13.49
C VAL A 136 -2.41 3.17 13.14
N ARG A 137 -1.98 3.43 11.90
CA ARG A 137 -0.60 3.16 11.48
C ARG A 137 0.42 3.99 12.28
N LYS A 138 0.02 5.16 12.75
CA LYS A 138 0.87 6.10 13.49
C LYS A 138 0.88 5.89 15.01
N TRP A 139 0.22 4.87 15.56
CA TRP A 139 0.13 4.68 17.01
C TRP A 139 1.47 4.60 17.75
N ASN A 140 2.51 4.14 17.07
CA ASN A 140 3.85 4.03 17.65
C ASN A 140 4.84 5.08 17.10
N ARG A 141 4.36 6.10 16.37
CA ARG A 141 5.23 7.07 15.68
C ARG A 141 6.27 7.73 16.59
N ASN A 142 5.89 8.04 17.82
CA ASN A 142 6.74 8.75 18.79
C ASN A 142 7.38 7.80 19.80
N LYS A 143 7.30 6.49 19.60
CA LYS A 143 7.90 5.50 20.50
C LYS A 143 9.24 5.05 19.92
N ASN A 144 10.19 4.80 20.83
CA ASN A 144 11.44 4.15 20.46
C ASN A 144 11.18 2.65 20.31
N CYS A 145 10.96 2.20 19.08
CA CYS A 145 10.71 0.81 18.73
C CYS A 145 11.98 0.22 18.08
N LYS A 146 12.15 -1.08 18.16
CA LYS A 146 13.27 -1.79 17.53
C LYS A 146 13.00 -2.19 16.09
N ASN A 147 11.74 -2.20 15.71
CA ASN A 147 11.29 -2.71 14.42
C ASN A 147 10.39 -1.72 13.69
N TYR A 148 10.38 -1.84 12.37
CA TYR A 148 9.38 -1.28 11.46
C TYR A 148 8.41 -2.35 10.99
N PHE A 149 7.30 -1.94 10.39
CA PHE A 149 6.41 -2.77 9.60
C PHE A 149 5.90 -1.99 8.39
N GLU A 150 5.57 -2.68 7.32
CA GLU A 150 4.99 -2.08 6.12
C GLU A 150 3.49 -1.88 6.33
N SER A 151 3.09 -0.68 6.76
CA SER A 151 1.68 -0.41 7.09
C SER A 151 0.77 -0.40 5.85
N ASN A 152 1.30 -0.09 4.68
CA ASN A 152 0.60 -0.04 3.39
C ASN A 152 0.98 -1.18 2.44
N GLY A 153 1.75 -2.15 2.91
CA GLY A 153 2.16 -3.31 2.12
C GLY A 153 1.01 -4.25 1.77
N PHE A 154 1.33 -5.35 1.14
CA PHE A 154 0.35 -6.39 0.86
C PHE A 154 -0.27 -6.90 2.16
N ILE A 155 -1.58 -7.17 2.14
CA ILE A 155 -2.37 -7.52 3.33
C ILE A 155 -1.78 -8.65 4.18
N TYR A 156 -1.05 -9.57 3.56
CA TYR A 156 -0.38 -10.67 4.25
C TYR A 156 1.00 -10.28 4.82
N CYS A 157 1.63 -9.22 4.30
CA CYS A 157 2.92 -8.72 4.77
C CYS A 157 2.79 -7.73 5.93
N ILE A 158 1.63 -7.06 6.08
CA ILE A 158 1.40 -6.06 7.13
C ILE A 158 1.85 -6.52 8.55
N PRO A 159 1.66 -7.79 8.98
CA PRO A 159 2.14 -8.23 10.29
C PRO A 159 3.65 -8.43 10.41
N TRP A 160 4.39 -8.40 9.30
CA TRP A 160 5.83 -8.65 9.32
C TRP A 160 6.57 -7.48 9.97
N LYS A 161 7.64 -7.83 10.70
CA LYS A 161 8.51 -6.87 11.35
C LYS A 161 9.89 -6.88 10.70
N PHE A 162 10.41 -5.70 10.46
CA PHE A 162 11.74 -5.48 9.91
C PHE A 162 12.57 -4.72 10.95
N LYS A 163 13.76 -5.21 11.27
CA LYS A 163 14.62 -4.54 12.23
C LYS A 163 15.04 -3.16 11.73
N GLN A 164 14.92 -2.14 12.57
CA GLN A 164 15.33 -0.77 12.20
C GLN A 164 16.80 -0.70 11.83
N GLU A 165 17.65 -1.49 12.49
CA GLU A 165 19.10 -1.55 12.21
C GLU A 165 19.43 -1.95 10.76
N TRP A 166 18.51 -2.64 10.05
CA TRP A 166 18.72 -3.04 8.65
C TRP A 166 18.73 -1.84 7.70
N PHE A 167 17.98 -0.80 8.01
CA PHE A 167 17.82 0.36 7.14
C PHE A 167 18.93 1.39 7.35
N GLY A 168 19.32 1.69 8.61
CA GLY A 168 20.43 2.55 8.96
C GLY A 168 20.54 3.82 8.11
N GLU A 169 21.76 4.29 7.88
CA GLU A 169 22.04 5.43 6.99
C GLU A 169 21.96 5.08 5.50
N GLY A 170 21.81 3.79 5.20
CA GLY A 170 21.85 3.29 3.83
C GLY A 170 23.26 3.29 3.22
N ILE A 171 23.35 2.62 2.09
CA ILE A 171 24.57 2.62 1.25
C ILE A 171 24.19 2.93 -0.19
N ARG A 172 25.08 3.55 -0.94
CA ARG A 172 24.88 3.82 -2.35
C ARG A 172 25.42 2.66 -3.18
N LEU A 173 24.53 2.05 -3.97
CA LEU A 173 24.89 0.96 -4.88
C LEU A 173 24.61 1.38 -6.33
N PRO A 174 25.41 0.88 -7.30
CA PRO A 174 25.15 1.13 -8.70
C PRO A 174 23.91 0.37 -9.19
N LEU A 175 23.06 1.03 -9.95
CA LEU A 175 21.93 0.46 -10.65
C LEU A 175 21.94 0.96 -12.09
N GLY A 176 22.49 0.16 -13.01
CA GLY A 176 22.71 0.59 -14.39
C GLY A 176 23.65 1.80 -14.46
N ASN A 177 23.16 2.91 -14.99
CA ASN A 177 23.91 4.17 -15.14
C ASN A 177 23.67 5.18 -13.99
N MET A 178 22.97 4.77 -12.93
CA MET A 178 22.70 5.61 -11.77
C MET A 178 23.16 4.94 -10.46
N THR A 179 23.12 5.68 -9.36
CA THR A 179 23.30 5.13 -8.03
C THR A 179 22.01 5.27 -7.23
N VAL A 180 21.64 4.22 -6.52
CA VAL A 180 20.48 4.19 -5.65
C VAL A 180 20.88 4.01 -4.20
N MET A 181 20.05 4.48 -3.28
CA MET A 181 20.25 4.26 -1.85
C MET A 181 19.60 2.95 -1.46
N GLU A 182 20.37 2.04 -0.91
CA GLU A 182 19.94 0.74 -0.43
C GLU A 182 20.04 0.67 1.09
N PRO A 183 19.23 -0.17 1.78
CA PRO A 183 19.43 -0.46 3.18
C PRO A 183 20.86 -0.97 3.47
N LYS A 184 21.47 -0.55 4.58
CA LYS A 184 22.84 -0.94 4.94
C LYS A 184 23.03 -2.46 4.92
N THR A 185 22.03 -3.21 5.33
CA THR A 185 22.05 -4.67 5.38
C THR A 185 21.04 -5.28 4.41
N TYR A 186 21.04 -4.76 3.17
CA TYR A 186 20.10 -5.20 2.13
C TYR A 186 20.05 -6.73 1.93
N LYS A 187 21.19 -7.44 2.14
CA LYS A 187 21.24 -8.91 2.06
C LYS A 187 20.43 -9.62 3.15
N ALA A 188 20.17 -8.97 4.28
CA ALA A 188 19.31 -9.53 5.32
C ALA A 188 17.82 -9.29 5.05
N PHE A 189 17.53 -8.37 4.12
CA PHE A 189 16.17 -8.03 3.70
C PHE A 189 15.67 -8.92 2.54
N LEU A 190 16.59 -9.44 1.74
CA LEU A 190 16.33 -10.37 0.63
C LEU A 190 16.26 -11.82 1.10
#